data_9fc8a255ea3bea745de7a73c29d8203f
#
_entry.id   9fc8a255ea3bea745de7a73c29d8203f
#
_cell.length_a   1.000
_cell.length_b   1.000
_cell.length_c   1.000
_cell.angle_alpha   90.00
_cell.angle_beta   90.00
_cell.angle_gamma   90.00
#
_symmetry.space_group_name_H-M   'P 1'
#
loop_
_entity.id
_entity.type
_entity.pdbx_description
1 polymer ?
#
loop_
_entity_poly.entity_id
_entity_poly.type
_entity_poly.pdbx_seq_one_letter_code
_entity_poly.pdbx_strand_id
1 'polypeptide(L)'
;AIGQDVMEGTSPRRALSELLRRGSKNMPGADRLAAEANRRRRELLQRNNLDGTLAEIKQLLDDAVLAERKELARALDDDARFGELQLEALSPSPAKAVQELAEYDWRSAEAREKYEQIKDLLGREMLDQRFAGMKQALENATDEDRQRVNEMLDDLNNLLDKHAQGQDTPEDFQDFMAKHGEFFPENPRNIDELLDSLAQRAAAAQRFRNSLSEQQRAELDQLAQQAFGSPSLMNALNRLDAHLQSARPGEDWDGSQRFSGDNPMGMGEGAQAMADIAELEQLAEQLSQSYSGATMDDVDLDMLARQLGEDAAVDARTLAELERALMNQGFLDRGSDGQW
;
A
#
# COMPACT_ATOMS: atom_id res chain seq x y z
N ALA A 1 25.84 -26.06 -16.35
CA ALA A 1 26.49 -24.97 -15.60
C ALA A 1 27.52 -25.56 -14.62
N ILE A 2 27.13 -26.20 -13.51
CA ILE A 2 28.07 -26.69 -12.47
C ILE A 2 29.22 -27.56 -13.03
N GLY A 3 28.92 -28.48 -13.94
CA GLY A 3 29.95 -29.36 -14.55
C GLY A 3 30.98 -28.60 -15.38
N GLN A 4 30.60 -27.48 -15.98
CA GLN A 4 31.48 -26.66 -16.79
C GLN A 4 32.39 -25.78 -15.91
N ASP A 5 31.82 -25.20 -14.85
CA ASP A 5 32.53 -24.35 -13.89
C ASP A 5 33.56 -25.15 -13.08
N VAL A 6 33.26 -26.42 -12.75
CA VAL A 6 34.17 -27.33 -12.07
C VAL A 6 35.31 -27.78 -13.01
N MET A 7 35.02 -27.97 -14.30
CA MET A 7 36.05 -28.30 -15.32
C MET A 7 36.98 -27.12 -15.62
N GLU A 8 36.54 -25.89 -15.36
CA GLU A 8 37.34 -24.66 -15.49
C GLU A 8 38.14 -24.34 -14.23
N GLY A 9 38.13 -25.23 -13.21
CA GLY A 9 39.00 -25.14 -12.02
C GLY A 9 38.31 -24.45 -10.81
N THR A 10 37.04 -24.18 -10.87
CA THR A 10 36.29 -23.68 -9.70
C THR A 10 36.03 -24.84 -8.73
N SER A 11 36.22 -24.62 -7.43
CA SER A 11 35.86 -25.65 -6.45
C SER A 11 34.38 -25.98 -6.48
N PRO A 12 33.98 -27.26 -6.32
CA PRO A 12 32.55 -27.63 -6.37
C PRO A 12 31.67 -26.84 -5.38
N ARG A 13 32.19 -26.50 -4.21
CA ARG A 13 31.50 -25.65 -3.20
C ARG A 13 31.22 -24.26 -3.75
N ARG A 14 32.21 -23.63 -4.36
CA ARG A 14 32.05 -22.31 -4.95
C ARG A 14 31.05 -22.30 -6.14
N ALA A 15 31.11 -23.32 -6.98
CA ALA A 15 30.16 -23.47 -8.10
C ALA A 15 28.73 -23.67 -7.59
N LEU A 16 28.52 -24.37 -6.48
CA LEU A 16 27.19 -24.55 -5.84
C LEU A 16 26.68 -23.28 -5.17
N SER A 17 27.55 -22.56 -4.45
CA SER A 17 27.17 -21.27 -3.85
C SER A 17 26.81 -20.22 -4.92
N GLU A 18 27.57 -20.19 -6.02
CA GLU A 18 27.22 -19.32 -7.15
C GLU A 18 25.91 -19.72 -7.84
N LEU A 19 25.57 -21.01 -7.87
CA LEU A 19 24.29 -21.48 -8.38
C LEU A 19 23.12 -21.00 -7.51
N LEU A 20 23.21 -21.09 -6.19
CA LEU A 20 22.17 -20.60 -5.28
C LEU A 20 21.99 -19.08 -5.39
N ARG A 21 23.08 -18.34 -5.52
CA ARG A 21 23.04 -16.88 -5.63
C ARG A 21 22.55 -16.40 -7.00
N ARG A 22 23.16 -16.87 -8.06
CA ARG A 22 22.89 -16.41 -9.44
C ARG A 22 21.78 -17.17 -10.14
N GLY A 23 21.53 -18.41 -9.68
CA GLY A 23 20.57 -19.30 -10.32
C GLY A 23 21.10 -20.00 -11.55
N SER A 24 20.20 -20.61 -12.30
CA SER A 24 20.43 -21.27 -13.58
C SER A 24 19.50 -20.75 -14.67
N LYS A 25 19.59 -21.32 -15.90
CA LYS A 25 18.67 -20.94 -17.01
C LYS A 25 17.20 -21.09 -16.66
N ASN A 26 16.84 -22.04 -15.79
CA ASN A 26 15.46 -22.41 -15.48
C ASN A 26 15.06 -22.11 -14.02
N MET A 27 15.96 -21.53 -13.20
CA MET A 27 15.72 -21.24 -11.80
C MET A 27 16.43 -19.93 -11.46
N PRO A 28 15.72 -18.89 -11.06
CA PRO A 28 16.34 -17.65 -10.60
C PRO A 28 17.09 -17.91 -9.30
N GLY A 29 18.20 -17.23 -9.09
CA GLY A 29 18.94 -17.26 -7.83
C GLY A 29 18.47 -16.19 -6.85
N ALA A 30 18.94 -16.28 -5.61
CA ALA A 30 18.60 -15.33 -4.54
C ALA A 30 18.93 -13.88 -4.92
N ASP A 31 20.07 -13.63 -5.58
CA ASP A 31 20.47 -12.29 -6.05
C ASP A 31 19.44 -11.69 -7.03
N ARG A 32 18.83 -12.51 -7.87
CA ARG A 32 17.80 -12.04 -8.81
C ARG A 32 16.51 -11.67 -8.10
N LEU A 33 16.07 -12.48 -7.15
CA LEU A 33 14.87 -12.18 -6.34
C LEU A 33 15.09 -10.91 -5.49
N ALA A 34 16.28 -10.76 -4.90
CA ALA A 34 16.65 -9.55 -4.16
C ALA A 34 16.66 -8.31 -5.06
N ALA A 35 17.20 -8.44 -6.28
CA ALA A 35 17.19 -7.34 -7.26
C ALA A 35 15.77 -6.96 -7.70
N GLU A 36 14.87 -7.94 -7.78
CA GLU A 36 13.46 -7.71 -8.12
C GLU A 36 12.71 -7.01 -6.98
N ALA A 37 12.92 -7.41 -5.73
CA ALA A 37 12.40 -6.72 -4.56
C ALA A 37 12.88 -5.25 -4.51
N ASN A 38 14.17 -5.02 -4.73
CA ASN A 38 14.75 -3.67 -4.79
C ASN A 38 14.22 -2.85 -5.98
N ARG A 39 13.95 -3.48 -7.12
CA ARG A 39 13.32 -2.81 -8.26
C ARG A 39 11.91 -2.38 -7.91
N ARG A 40 11.10 -3.29 -7.38
CA ARG A 40 9.72 -3.02 -6.97
C ARG A 40 9.65 -1.93 -5.90
N ARG A 41 10.56 -1.94 -4.94
CA ARG A 41 10.69 -0.88 -3.94
C ARG A 41 10.95 0.48 -4.60
N ARG A 42 11.89 0.57 -5.54
CA ARG A 42 12.16 1.83 -6.26
C ARG A 42 10.97 2.31 -7.08
N GLU A 43 10.24 1.39 -7.72
CA GLU A 43 9.01 1.72 -8.45
C GLU A 43 7.95 2.30 -7.50
N LEU A 44 7.77 1.72 -6.31
CA LEU A 44 6.85 2.26 -5.31
C LEU A 44 7.29 3.63 -4.78
N LEU A 45 8.57 3.81 -4.49
CA LEU A 45 9.12 5.10 -4.06
C LEU A 45 8.90 6.19 -5.12
N GLN A 46 9.20 5.88 -6.39
CA GLN A 46 9.00 6.82 -7.50
C GLN A 46 7.52 7.08 -7.78
N ARG A 47 6.71 6.02 -7.83
CA ARG A 47 5.27 6.13 -8.06
C ARG A 47 4.58 6.98 -6.99
N ASN A 48 5.05 6.89 -5.76
CA ASN A 48 4.49 7.60 -4.62
C ASN A 48 5.27 8.87 -4.27
N ASN A 49 6.23 9.30 -5.08
CA ASN A 49 7.09 10.47 -4.87
C ASN A 49 7.70 10.55 -3.44
N LEU A 50 7.97 9.39 -2.84
CA LEU A 50 8.34 9.28 -1.43
C LEU A 50 9.83 9.43 -1.16
N ASP A 51 10.69 9.56 -2.17
CA ASP A 51 12.16 9.64 -1.98
C ASP A 51 12.56 10.85 -1.12
N GLY A 52 12.01 12.04 -1.42
CA GLY A 52 12.23 13.25 -0.61
C GLY A 52 11.51 13.19 0.72
N THR A 53 10.29 12.70 0.72
CA THR A 53 9.42 12.56 1.88
C THR A 53 10.01 11.59 2.91
N LEU A 54 10.62 10.48 2.49
CA LEU A 54 11.30 9.56 3.40
C LEU A 54 12.51 10.17 4.12
N ALA A 55 13.25 11.06 3.46
CA ALA A 55 14.36 11.77 4.11
C ALA A 55 13.85 12.72 5.20
N GLU A 56 12.75 13.43 4.94
CA GLU A 56 12.10 14.33 5.91
C GLU A 56 11.48 13.51 7.06
N ILE A 57 10.79 12.42 6.76
CA ILE A 57 10.27 11.48 7.76
C ILE A 57 11.39 10.97 8.66
N LYS A 58 12.52 10.58 8.09
CA LYS A 58 13.66 10.11 8.88
C LYS A 58 14.14 11.18 9.86
N GLN A 59 14.26 12.42 9.40
CA GLN A 59 14.68 13.52 10.28
C GLN A 59 13.69 13.77 11.42
N LEU A 60 12.40 13.82 11.09
CA LEU A 60 11.34 13.98 12.11
C LEU A 60 11.32 12.81 13.11
N LEU A 61 11.56 11.59 12.61
CA LEU A 61 11.62 10.39 13.43
C LEU A 61 12.82 10.40 14.38
N ASP A 62 14.00 10.77 13.89
CA ASP A 62 15.21 10.91 14.70
C ASP A 62 15.00 11.97 15.80
N ASP A 63 14.37 13.09 15.47
CA ASP A 63 14.03 14.15 16.43
C ASP A 63 12.99 13.66 17.47
N ALA A 64 11.96 12.94 17.04
CA ALA A 64 10.93 12.38 17.93
C ALA A 64 11.55 11.37 18.92
N VAL A 65 12.33 10.44 18.44
CA VAL A 65 13.02 9.43 19.25
C VAL A 65 13.98 10.11 20.24
N LEU A 66 14.72 11.14 19.82
CA LEU A 66 15.60 11.89 20.70
C LEU A 66 14.85 12.62 21.81
N ALA A 67 13.70 13.25 21.49
CA ALA A 67 12.85 13.93 22.46
C ALA A 67 12.25 12.94 23.47
N GLU A 68 11.78 11.79 23.00
CA GLU A 68 11.23 10.73 23.84
C GLU A 68 12.28 10.16 24.80
N ARG A 69 13.47 9.81 24.29
CA ARG A 69 14.58 9.30 25.12
C ARG A 69 14.98 10.28 26.21
N LYS A 70 14.97 11.58 25.96
CA LYS A 70 15.22 12.60 26.98
C LYS A 70 14.20 12.56 28.09
N GLU A 71 12.92 12.31 27.78
CA GLU A 71 11.86 12.22 28.78
C GLU A 71 11.92 10.89 29.53
N LEU A 72 12.13 9.76 28.83
CA LEU A 72 12.30 8.44 29.43
C LEU A 72 13.50 8.40 30.41
N ALA A 73 14.63 9.06 30.07
CA ALA A 73 15.80 9.14 30.92
C ALA A 73 15.56 9.88 32.24
N ARG A 74 14.54 10.71 32.35
CA ARG A 74 14.11 11.41 33.56
C ARG A 74 13.18 10.58 34.43
N ALA A 75 12.47 9.63 33.79
CA ALA A 75 11.56 8.74 34.47
C ALA A 75 12.35 7.52 35.04
N LEU A 76 12.01 7.10 36.25
CA LEU A 76 12.68 5.99 36.98
C LEU A 76 11.77 4.75 37.09
N ASP A 77 10.70 4.69 36.30
CA ASP A 77 9.74 3.59 36.30
C ASP A 77 10.08 2.50 35.25
N ASP A 78 9.42 1.36 35.39
CA ASP A 78 9.65 0.20 34.52
C ASP A 78 9.09 0.42 33.12
N ASP A 79 8.01 1.23 32.97
CA ASP A 79 7.44 1.58 31.67
C ASP A 79 8.41 2.45 30.87
N ALA A 80 9.18 3.34 31.51
CA ALA A 80 10.21 4.12 30.85
C ALA A 80 11.35 3.23 30.32
N ARG A 81 11.74 2.20 31.08
CA ARG A 81 12.76 1.22 30.64
C ARG A 81 12.24 0.39 29.48
N PHE A 82 10.97 0.00 29.51
CA PHE A 82 10.36 -0.72 28.40
C PHE A 82 10.31 0.15 27.13
N GLY A 83 9.91 1.41 27.25
CA GLY A 83 9.92 2.38 26.16
C GLY A 83 11.32 2.56 25.55
N GLU A 84 12.36 2.66 26.40
CA GLU A 84 13.75 2.76 25.91
C GLU A 84 14.19 1.52 25.12
N LEU A 85 13.81 0.33 25.58
CA LEU A 85 14.09 -0.92 24.86
C LEU A 85 13.35 -0.98 23.50
N GLN A 86 12.12 -0.51 23.45
CA GLN A 86 11.38 -0.43 22.18
C GLN A 86 12.06 0.53 21.21
N LEU A 87 12.49 1.72 21.67
CA LEU A 87 13.19 2.69 20.83
C LEU A 87 14.59 2.24 20.43
N GLU A 88 15.27 1.39 21.22
CA GLU A 88 16.55 0.80 20.87
C GLU A 88 16.41 -0.28 19.78
N ALA A 89 15.29 -1.00 19.78
CA ALA A 89 15.00 -2.08 18.85
C ALA A 89 14.43 -1.60 17.50
N LEU A 90 14.20 -0.27 17.33
CA LEU A 90 13.63 0.28 16.09
C LEU A 90 14.46 -0.06 14.87
N SER A 91 13.77 -0.38 13.80
CA SER A 91 14.36 -0.61 12.49
C SER A 91 15.12 0.63 11.99
N PRO A 92 16.27 0.47 11.35
CA PRO A 92 16.96 1.57 10.66
C PRO A 92 16.19 2.08 9.43
N SER A 93 15.23 1.33 8.93
CA SER A 93 14.32 1.76 7.84
C SER A 93 13.27 2.73 8.39
N PRO A 94 13.20 3.98 7.86
CA PRO A 94 12.19 4.96 8.30
C PRO A 94 10.76 4.44 8.10
N ALA A 95 10.51 3.70 7.01
CA ALA A 95 9.22 3.14 6.68
C ALA A 95 8.76 2.14 7.77
N LYS A 96 9.65 1.24 8.16
CA LYS A 96 9.38 0.23 9.17
C LYS A 96 9.28 0.84 10.57
N ALA A 97 10.15 1.79 10.90
CA ALA A 97 10.14 2.48 12.19
C ALA A 97 8.84 3.27 12.42
N VAL A 98 8.28 3.91 11.38
CA VAL A 98 6.97 4.57 11.48
C VAL A 98 5.87 3.57 11.80
N GLN A 99 5.90 2.37 11.23
CA GLN A 99 4.93 1.32 11.55
C GLN A 99 5.08 0.79 12.97
N GLU A 100 6.32 0.52 13.39
CA GLU A 100 6.63 0.03 14.74
C GLU A 100 6.18 1.02 15.82
N LEU A 101 6.15 2.31 15.51
CA LEU A 101 5.73 3.38 16.40
C LEU A 101 4.25 3.79 16.26
N ALA A 102 3.48 3.12 15.42
CA ALA A 102 2.08 3.47 15.17
C ALA A 102 1.21 3.41 16.46
N GLU A 103 1.49 2.44 17.32
CA GLU A 103 0.79 2.24 18.61
C GLU A 103 1.66 2.60 19.81
N TYR A 104 2.79 3.31 19.59
CA TYR A 104 3.68 3.71 20.67
C TYR A 104 3.06 4.83 21.51
N ASP A 105 3.04 4.67 22.84
CA ASP A 105 2.53 5.67 23.78
C ASP A 105 3.62 6.70 24.13
N TRP A 106 3.62 7.79 23.40
CA TRP A 106 4.60 8.88 23.54
C TRP A 106 4.40 9.62 24.88
N ARG A 107 5.40 9.62 25.74
CA ARG A 107 5.43 10.41 26.97
C ARG A 107 5.80 11.87 26.72
N SER A 108 6.74 12.12 25.81
CA SER A 108 7.13 13.46 25.43
C SER A 108 6.09 14.10 24.51
N ALA A 109 5.59 15.27 24.90
CA ALA A 109 4.69 16.07 24.04
C ALA A 109 5.38 16.50 22.75
N GLU A 110 6.69 16.82 22.82
CA GLU A 110 7.50 17.18 21.65
C GLU A 110 7.65 16.00 20.69
N ALA A 111 7.91 14.79 21.21
CA ALA A 111 8.00 13.58 20.41
C ALA A 111 6.67 13.26 19.71
N ARG A 112 5.55 13.34 20.44
CA ARG A 112 4.20 13.16 19.89
C ARG A 112 3.93 14.15 18.76
N GLU A 113 4.25 15.43 18.96
CA GLU A 113 4.06 16.46 17.94
C GLU A 113 4.86 16.16 16.67
N LYS A 114 6.11 15.71 16.80
CA LYS A 114 6.95 15.31 15.66
C LYS A 114 6.36 14.11 14.92
N TYR A 115 5.85 13.15 15.66
CA TYR A 115 5.21 11.97 15.05
C TYR A 115 3.89 12.33 14.33
N GLU A 116 3.10 13.26 14.88
CA GLU A 116 1.92 13.80 14.18
C GLU A 116 2.32 14.56 12.90
N GLN A 117 3.44 15.29 12.88
CA GLN A 117 3.98 15.92 11.66
C GLN A 117 4.34 14.88 10.59
N ILE A 118 4.84 13.70 10.97
CA ILE A 118 5.08 12.59 10.03
C ILE A 118 3.77 12.12 9.41
N LYS A 119 2.73 11.95 10.22
CA LYS A 119 1.40 11.55 9.73
C LYS A 119 0.83 12.59 8.76
N ASP A 120 0.93 13.87 9.09
CA ASP A 120 0.45 14.97 8.25
C ASP A 120 1.20 15.03 6.91
N LEU A 121 2.52 14.78 6.93
CA LEU A 121 3.36 14.75 5.74
C LEU A 121 2.95 13.61 4.80
N LEU A 122 2.79 12.40 5.33
CA LEU A 122 2.31 11.26 4.58
C LEU A 122 0.91 11.50 4.00
N GLY A 123 0.03 12.11 4.80
CA GLY A 123 -1.31 12.43 4.35
C GLY A 123 -1.35 13.41 3.20
N ARG A 124 -0.54 14.47 3.24
CA ARG A 124 -0.44 15.45 2.14
C ARG A 124 0.08 14.83 0.86
N GLU A 125 1.13 14.02 0.95
CA GLU A 125 1.70 13.36 -0.23
C GLU A 125 0.67 12.44 -0.90
N MET A 126 -0.09 11.69 -0.12
CA MET A 126 -1.16 10.84 -0.65
C MET A 126 -2.30 11.64 -1.29
N LEU A 127 -2.64 12.80 -0.69
CA LEU A 127 -3.65 13.70 -1.24
C LEU A 127 -3.22 14.24 -2.61
N ASP A 128 -1.97 14.69 -2.72
CA ASP A 128 -1.43 15.24 -3.97
C ASP A 128 -1.35 14.17 -5.08
N GLN A 129 -1.03 12.94 -4.73
CA GLN A 129 -1.03 11.83 -5.69
C GLN A 129 -2.43 11.47 -6.19
N ARG A 130 -3.43 11.38 -5.29
CA ARG A 130 -4.82 11.17 -5.68
C ARG A 130 -5.31 12.29 -6.58
N PHE A 131 -4.97 13.53 -6.25
CA PHE A 131 -5.28 14.68 -7.08
C PHE A 131 -4.66 14.55 -8.47
N ALA A 132 -3.37 14.23 -8.57
CA ALA A 132 -2.68 14.02 -9.85
C ALA A 132 -3.29 12.86 -10.66
N GLY A 133 -3.65 11.75 -10.00
CA GLY A 133 -4.33 10.61 -10.63
C GLY A 133 -5.72 10.96 -11.16
N MET A 134 -6.52 11.68 -10.39
CA MET A 134 -7.84 12.16 -10.83
C MET A 134 -7.73 13.14 -12.00
N LYS A 135 -6.78 14.08 -11.95
CA LYS A 135 -6.50 15.01 -13.03
C LYS A 135 -6.19 14.24 -14.32
N GLN A 136 -5.25 13.29 -14.27
CA GLN A 136 -4.88 12.48 -15.43
C GLN A 136 -6.06 11.66 -15.97
N ALA A 137 -6.89 11.08 -15.11
CA ALA A 137 -8.07 10.34 -15.52
C ALA A 137 -9.08 11.24 -16.25
N LEU A 138 -9.33 12.45 -15.74
CA LEU A 138 -10.24 13.42 -16.36
C LEU A 138 -9.71 13.93 -17.71
N GLU A 139 -8.40 14.19 -17.82
CA GLU A 139 -7.76 14.62 -19.08
C GLU A 139 -7.83 13.54 -20.17
N ASN A 140 -7.78 12.26 -19.77
CA ASN A 140 -7.79 11.12 -20.70
C ASN A 140 -9.21 10.57 -21.00
N ALA A 141 -10.26 11.12 -20.42
CA ALA A 141 -11.63 10.63 -20.60
C ALA A 141 -12.09 10.77 -22.06
N THR A 142 -12.49 9.63 -22.67
CA THR A 142 -12.99 9.57 -24.06
C THR A 142 -14.49 9.83 -24.14
N ASP A 143 -15.00 10.09 -25.36
CA ASP A 143 -16.45 10.23 -25.57
C ASP A 143 -17.20 8.92 -25.30
N GLU A 144 -16.56 7.77 -25.57
CA GLU A 144 -17.12 6.44 -25.27
C GLU A 144 -17.22 6.22 -23.76
N ASP A 145 -16.21 6.64 -22.99
CA ASP A 145 -16.26 6.56 -21.53
C ASP A 145 -17.39 7.42 -20.95
N ARG A 146 -17.56 8.62 -21.49
CA ARG A 146 -18.66 9.54 -21.11
C ARG A 146 -20.02 8.93 -21.36
N GLN A 147 -20.19 8.31 -22.53
CA GLN A 147 -21.46 7.67 -22.89
C GLN A 147 -21.76 6.48 -21.96
N ARG A 148 -20.78 5.61 -21.71
CA ARG A 148 -20.94 4.47 -20.80
C ARG A 148 -21.29 4.91 -19.37
N VAL A 149 -20.64 5.97 -18.88
CA VAL A 149 -20.95 6.54 -17.55
C VAL A 149 -22.36 7.13 -17.51
N ASN A 150 -22.78 7.84 -18.56
CA ASN A 150 -24.15 8.37 -18.64
C ASN A 150 -25.18 7.25 -18.61
N GLU A 151 -25.03 6.21 -19.42
CA GLU A 151 -25.95 5.07 -19.46
C GLU A 151 -26.02 4.36 -18.09
N MET A 152 -24.87 4.15 -17.46
CA MET A 152 -24.79 3.53 -16.14
C MET A 152 -25.51 4.38 -15.08
N LEU A 153 -25.31 5.70 -15.08
CA LEU A 153 -25.95 6.60 -14.11
C LEU A 153 -27.46 6.71 -14.32
N ASP A 154 -27.94 6.73 -15.56
CA ASP A 154 -29.36 6.75 -15.86
C ASP A 154 -30.05 5.46 -15.42
N ASP A 155 -29.45 4.30 -15.71
CA ASP A 155 -29.97 3.00 -15.30
C ASP A 155 -29.91 2.84 -13.76
N LEU A 156 -28.83 3.31 -13.13
CA LEU A 156 -28.69 3.32 -11.66
C LEU A 156 -29.78 4.17 -11.01
N ASN A 157 -29.96 5.41 -11.46
CA ASN A 157 -31.00 6.29 -10.91
C ASN A 157 -32.40 5.69 -11.07
N ASN A 158 -32.70 5.03 -12.20
CA ASN A 158 -33.96 4.35 -12.41
C ASN A 158 -34.16 3.17 -11.46
N LEU A 159 -33.08 2.40 -11.17
CA LEU A 159 -33.11 1.31 -10.20
C LEU A 159 -33.34 1.85 -8.77
N LEU A 160 -32.66 2.95 -8.40
CA LEU A 160 -32.81 3.58 -7.09
C LEU A 160 -34.17 4.25 -6.90
N ASP A 161 -34.77 4.82 -7.96
CA ASP A 161 -36.15 5.34 -7.92
C ASP A 161 -37.15 4.22 -7.65
N LYS A 162 -37.02 3.06 -8.31
CA LYS A 162 -37.87 1.88 -8.05
C LYS A 162 -37.69 1.38 -6.61
N HIS A 163 -36.44 1.31 -6.13
CA HIS A 163 -36.15 0.90 -4.77
C HIS A 163 -36.75 1.84 -3.72
N ALA A 164 -36.64 3.16 -3.92
CA ALA A 164 -37.23 4.14 -3.02
C ALA A 164 -38.77 4.06 -2.96
N GLN A 165 -39.41 3.55 -4.02
CA GLN A 165 -40.84 3.28 -4.10
C GLN A 165 -41.25 1.88 -3.64
N GLY A 166 -40.29 1.01 -3.29
CA GLY A 166 -40.52 -0.40 -2.94
C GLY A 166 -41.05 -1.23 -4.12
N GLN A 167 -40.68 -0.85 -5.35
CA GLN A 167 -41.09 -1.50 -6.60
C GLN A 167 -39.96 -2.25 -7.30
N ASP A 168 -38.74 -2.24 -6.73
CA ASP A 168 -37.61 -2.98 -7.24
C ASP A 168 -37.77 -4.49 -7.05
N THR A 169 -37.26 -5.24 -7.99
CA THR A 169 -37.21 -6.70 -7.94
C THR A 169 -35.76 -7.19 -7.93
N PRO A 170 -35.48 -8.41 -7.44
CA PRO A 170 -34.17 -9.01 -7.56
C PRO A 170 -33.66 -9.09 -9.01
N GLU A 171 -34.57 -9.26 -9.98
CA GLU A 171 -34.26 -9.27 -11.40
C GLU A 171 -33.78 -7.89 -11.88
N ASP A 172 -34.41 -6.77 -11.46
CA ASP A 172 -33.97 -5.41 -11.79
C ASP A 172 -32.51 -5.18 -11.37
N PHE A 173 -32.13 -5.65 -10.19
CA PHE A 173 -30.76 -5.55 -9.70
C PHE A 173 -29.79 -6.44 -10.50
N GLN A 174 -30.19 -7.69 -10.82
CA GLN A 174 -29.37 -8.61 -11.60
C GLN A 174 -29.13 -8.08 -13.02
N ASP A 175 -30.17 -7.55 -13.68
CA ASP A 175 -30.08 -6.95 -15.01
C ASP A 175 -29.13 -5.74 -15.01
N PHE A 176 -29.23 -4.88 -13.97
CA PHE A 176 -28.31 -3.76 -13.79
C PHE A 176 -26.87 -4.22 -13.63
N MET A 177 -26.61 -5.19 -12.76
CA MET A 177 -25.26 -5.71 -12.54
C MET A 177 -24.71 -6.48 -13.74
N ALA A 178 -25.56 -7.18 -14.51
CA ALA A 178 -25.15 -7.84 -15.75
C ALA A 178 -24.67 -6.84 -16.82
N LYS A 179 -25.26 -5.64 -16.85
CA LYS A 179 -24.93 -4.58 -17.81
C LYS A 179 -23.76 -3.71 -17.36
N HIS A 180 -23.70 -3.38 -16.07
CA HIS A 180 -22.82 -2.34 -15.50
C HIS A 180 -21.88 -2.83 -14.41
N GLY A 181 -21.79 -4.15 -14.17
CA GLY A 181 -20.98 -4.72 -13.10
C GLY A 181 -19.50 -4.33 -13.15
N GLU A 182 -18.96 -3.97 -14.33
CA GLU A 182 -17.58 -3.50 -14.47
C GLU A 182 -17.27 -2.23 -13.63
N PHE A 183 -18.29 -1.41 -13.32
CA PHE A 183 -18.14 -0.22 -12.48
C PHE A 183 -18.15 -0.54 -10.98
N PHE A 184 -18.47 -1.78 -10.60
CA PHE A 184 -18.68 -2.22 -9.22
C PHE A 184 -17.78 -3.44 -8.88
N PRO A 185 -16.47 -3.25 -8.76
CA PRO A 185 -15.52 -4.33 -8.51
C PRO A 185 -15.75 -5.06 -7.17
N GLU A 186 -16.49 -4.45 -6.23
CA GLU A 186 -16.90 -5.06 -4.96
C GLU A 186 -17.96 -6.15 -5.12
N ASN A 187 -18.56 -6.27 -6.32
CA ASN A 187 -19.60 -7.25 -6.65
C ASN A 187 -20.70 -7.31 -5.57
N PRO A 188 -21.46 -6.22 -5.33
CA PRO A 188 -22.55 -6.21 -4.37
C PRO A 188 -23.58 -7.28 -4.74
N ARG A 189 -24.17 -7.94 -3.73
CA ARG A 189 -25.10 -9.06 -3.91
C ARG A 189 -26.55 -8.62 -4.01
N ASN A 190 -26.84 -7.43 -3.57
CA ASN A 190 -28.17 -6.82 -3.55
C ASN A 190 -28.07 -5.29 -3.60
N ILE A 191 -29.22 -4.63 -3.72
CA ILE A 191 -29.30 -3.17 -3.84
C ILE A 191 -28.85 -2.45 -2.56
N ASP A 192 -29.04 -3.04 -1.37
CA ASP A 192 -28.58 -2.44 -0.13
C ASP A 192 -27.07 -2.42 -0.02
N GLU A 193 -26.39 -3.52 -0.38
CA GLU A 193 -24.93 -3.57 -0.46
C GLU A 193 -24.37 -2.61 -1.52
N LEU A 194 -25.07 -2.45 -2.65
CA LEU A 194 -24.73 -1.47 -3.67
C LEU A 194 -24.86 -0.04 -3.13
N LEU A 195 -25.96 0.28 -2.43
CA LEU A 195 -26.16 1.58 -1.79
C LEU A 195 -25.10 1.88 -0.72
N ASP A 196 -24.74 0.90 0.11
CA ASP A 196 -23.69 1.04 1.13
C ASP A 196 -22.35 1.37 0.47
N SER A 197 -21.97 0.61 -0.56
CA SER A 197 -20.73 0.83 -1.31
C SER A 197 -20.69 2.21 -1.99
N LEU A 198 -21.78 2.60 -2.64
CA LEU A 198 -21.87 3.89 -3.31
C LEU A 198 -21.87 5.06 -2.32
N ALA A 199 -22.59 4.97 -1.20
CA ALA A 199 -22.61 6.01 -0.18
C ALA A 199 -21.22 6.19 0.46
N GLN A 200 -20.54 5.10 0.79
CA GLN A 200 -19.17 5.15 1.31
C GLN A 200 -18.19 5.80 0.31
N ARG A 201 -18.28 5.44 -0.98
CA ARG A 201 -17.44 6.04 -2.04
C ARG A 201 -17.75 7.52 -2.24
N ALA A 202 -19.04 7.90 -2.29
CA ALA A 202 -19.45 9.28 -2.46
C ALA A 202 -19.04 10.15 -1.26
N ALA A 203 -19.23 9.66 -0.03
CA ALA A 203 -18.78 10.34 1.17
C ALA A 203 -17.24 10.46 1.21
N ALA A 204 -16.52 9.41 0.81
CA ALA A 204 -15.06 9.45 0.70
C ALA A 204 -14.58 10.46 -0.37
N ALA A 205 -15.26 10.53 -1.52
CA ALA A 205 -14.96 11.51 -2.56
C ALA A 205 -15.24 12.95 -2.09
N GLN A 206 -16.31 13.15 -1.35
CA GLN A 206 -16.65 14.46 -0.75
C GLN A 206 -15.62 14.88 0.28
N ARG A 207 -15.22 13.99 1.20
CA ARG A 207 -14.14 14.24 2.17
C ARG A 207 -12.80 14.54 1.49
N PHE A 208 -12.47 13.82 0.43
CA PHE A 208 -11.28 14.11 -0.38
C PHE A 208 -11.35 15.53 -0.97
N ARG A 209 -12.48 15.88 -1.61
CA ARG A 209 -12.69 17.22 -2.17
C ARG A 209 -12.60 18.33 -1.12
N ASN A 210 -13.16 18.10 0.07
CA ASN A 210 -13.10 19.03 1.18
C ASN A 210 -11.67 19.23 1.72
N SER A 211 -10.79 18.24 1.52
CA SER A 211 -9.38 18.27 1.95
C SER A 211 -8.45 18.97 0.96
N LEU A 212 -8.89 19.17 -0.29
CA LEU A 212 -8.13 19.88 -1.32
C LEU A 212 -8.06 21.38 -1.04
N SER A 213 -6.98 22.03 -1.50
CA SER A 213 -6.90 23.48 -1.54
C SER A 213 -7.94 24.07 -2.50
N GLU A 214 -8.26 25.37 -2.34
CA GLU A 214 -9.17 26.07 -3.26
C GLU A 214 -8.73 25.95 -4.72
N GLN A 215 -7.44 26.08 -4.97
CA GLN A 215 -6.87 25.99 -6.31
C GLN A 215 -7.05 24.58 -6.90
N GLN A 216 -6.74 23.52 -6.14
CA GLN A 216 -6.91 22.14 -6.58
C GLN A 216 -8.39 21.82 -6.83
N ARG A 217 -9.29 22.28 -5.97
CA ARG A 217 -10.74 22.11 -6.18
C ARG A 217 -11.21 22.77 -7.47
N ALA A 218 -10.81 24.04 -7.69
CA ALA A 218 -11.16 24.77 -8.91
C ALA A 218 -10.64 24.08 -10.17
N GLU A 219 -9.41 23.56 -10.13
CA GLU A 219 -8.79 22.83 -11.25
C GLU A 219 -9.56 21.53 -11.55
N LEU A 220 -9.88 20.72 -10.53
CA LEU A 220 -10.70 19.50 -10.71
C LEU A 220 -12.11 19.81 -11.23
N ASP A 221 -12.76 20.84 -10.69
CA ASP A 221 -14.09 21.24 -11.13
C ASP A 221 -14.08 21.69 -12.60
N GLN A 222 -13.05 22.42 -13.02
CA GLN A 222 -12.88 22.81 -14.42
C GLN A 222 -12.64 21.60 -15.32
N LEU A 223 -11.78 20.68 -14.93
CA LEU A 223 -11.51 19.45 -15.69
C LEU A 223 -12.73 18.54 -15.74
N ALA A 224 -13.43 18.35 -14.62
CA ALA A 224 -14.67 17.59 -14.58
C ALA A 224 -15.74 18.21 -15.48
N GLN A 225 -15.86 19.54 -15.51
CA GLN A 225 -16.76 20.25 -16.40
C GLN A 225 -16.38 20.08 -17.87
N GLN A 226 -15.09 20.07 -18.21
CA GLN A 226 -14.62 19.81 -19.57
C GLN A 226 -14.84 18.34 -19.97
N ALA A 227 -14.54 17.41 -19.07
CA ALA A 227 -14.67 15.98 -19.33
C ALA A 227 -16.14 15.53 -19.37
N PHE A 228 -16.98 16.00 -18.45
CA PHE A 228 -18.32 15.49 -18.21
C PHE A 228 -19.41 16.57 -18.15
N GLY A 229 -19.14 17.78 -18.57
CA GLY A 229 -20.01 18.95 -18.39
C GLY A 229 -21.32 18.95 -19.21
N SER A 230 -21.83 17.78 -19.58
CA SER A 230 -23.18 17.71 -20.19
C SER A 230 -24.25 17.95 -19.11
N PRO A 231 -25.29 18.74 -19.41
CA PRO A 231 -26.38 18.99 -18.46
C PRO A 231 -27.08 17.70 -18.00
N SER A 232 -27.15 16.68 -18.85
CA SER A 232 -27.76 15.37 -18.52
C SER A 232 -26.94 14.65 -17.43
N LEU A 233 -25.63 14.62 -17.56
CA LEU A 233 -24.74 13.96 -16.59
C LEU A 233 -24.77 14.68 -15.24
N MET A 234 -24.74 16.01 -15.24
CA MET A 234 -24.85 16.79 -13.99
C MET A 234 -26.18 16.53 -13.27
N ASN A 235 -27.27 16.43 -14.01
CA ASN A 235 -28.57 16.09 -13.44
C ASN A 235 -28.60 14.65 -12.88
N ALA A 236 -27.99 13.69 -13.59
CA ALA A 236 -27.93 12.30 -13.15
C ALA A 236 -27.10 12.16 -11.87
N LEU A 237 -25.97 12.86 -11.76
CA LEU A 237 -25.13 12.91 -10.55
C LEU A 237 -25.86 13.55 -9.37
N ASN A 238 -26.54 14.69 -9.57
CA ASN A 238 -27.29 15.33 -8.51
C ASN A 238 -28.45 14.45 -8.00
N ARG A 239 -29.10 13.68 -8.88
CA ARG A 239 -30.12 12.71 -8.47
C ARG A 239 -29.50 11.57 -7.65
N LEU A 240 -28.36 11.04 -8.09
CA LEU A 240 -27.65 10.00 -7.38
C LEU A 240 -27.26 10.47 -5.96
N ASP A 241 -26.69 11.67 -5.84
CA ASP A 241 -26.33 12.24 -4.53
C ASP A 241 -27.55 12.37 -3.61
N ALA A 242 -28.68 12.81 -4.14
CA ALA A 242 -29.93 12.90 -3.36
C ALA A 242 -30.41 11.51 -2.90
N HIS A 243 -30.33 10.48 -3.75
CA HIS A 243 -30.66 9.11 -3.37
C HIS A 243 -29.75 8.58 -2.27
N LEU A 244 -28.43 8.76 -2.41
CA LEU A 244 -27.45 8.26 -1.46
C LEU A 244 -27.58 8.94 -0.08
N GLN A 245 -27.73 10.27 -0.05
CA GLN A 245 -27.91 11.01 1.20
C GLN A 245 -29.24 10.64 1.89
N SER A 246 -30.31 10.41 1.11
CA SER A 246 -31.58 9.97 1.65
C SER A 246 -31.55 8.54 2.19
N ALA A 247 -30.87 7.64 1.49
CA ALA A 247 -30.76 6.22 1.86
C ALA A 247 -29.79 5.96 3.01
N ARG A 248 -28.74 6.76 3.13
CA ARG A 248 -27.66 6.60 4.14
C ARG A 248 -27.32 7.93 4.82
N PRO A 249 -28.25 8.53 5.60
CA PRO A 249 -28.01 9.81 6.27
C PRO A 249 -26.96 9.75 7.39
N GLY A 250 -26.57 8.55 7.81
CA GLY A 250 -25.55 8.34 8.85
C GLY A 250 -24.11 8.40 8.36
N GLU A 251 -23.87 8.52 7.05
CA GLU A 251 -22.53 8.67 6.50
C GLU A 251 -21.99 10.08 6.77
N ASP A 252 -20.65 10.19 6.87
CA ASP A 252 -19.97 11.48 7.09
C ASP A 252 -19.82 12.25 5.76
N TRP A 253 -20.89 12.94 5.37
CA TRP A 253 -20.96 13.71 4.12
C TRP A 253 -20.22 15.05 4.20
N ASP A 254 -20.10 15.64 5.40
CA ASP A 254 -19.54 16.99 5.60
C ASP A 254 -18.09 16.96 6.08
N GLY A 255 -17.56 15.78 6.35
CA GLY A 255 -16.18 15.60 6.85
C GLY A 255 -15.11 16.02 5.87
N SER A 256 -13.90 16.15 6.37
CA SER A 256 -12.68 16.25 5.57
C SER A 256 -11.77 15.07 5.91
N GLN A 257 -10.87 14.70 5.00
CA GLN A 257 -9.84 13.72 5.32
C GLN A 257 -8.89 14.36 6.32
N ARG A 258 -8.99 13.95 7.58
CA ARG A 258 -8.07 14.36 8.63
C ARG A 258 -6.98 13.31 8.73
N PHE A 259 -5.73 13.75 8.65
CA PHE A 259 -4.56 12.89 8.78
C PHE A 259 -4.10 12.77 10.24
N SER A 260 -4.63 13.61 11.12
CA SER A 260 -4.42 13.61 12.56
C SER A 260 -5.75 13.42 13.31
N GLY A 261 -5.85 12.42 14.21
CA GLY A 261 -7.03 12.16 15.06
C GLY A 261 -7.28 10.66 15.29
N ASP A 262 -8.23 10.33 16.18
CA ASP A 262 -8.53 8.96 16.65
C ASP A 262 -9.06 7.98 15.57
N ASN A 263 -9.34 8.48 14.36
CA ASN A 263 -9.76 7.63 13.23
C ASN A 263 -9.29 8.25 11.89
N PRO A 264 -8.00 8.18 11.56
CA PRO A 264 -7.43 8.82 10.38
C PRO A 264 -7.81 8.06 9.11
N MET A 265 -8.90 8.47 8.46
CA MET A 265 -9.24 7.99 7.12
C MET A 265 -8.30 8.65 6.11
N GLY A 266 -7.47 7.85 5.48
CA GLY A 266 -6.43 8.28 4.52
C GLY A 266 -5.02 7.87 4.91
N MET A 267 -4.73 7.64 6.20
CA MET A 267 -3.47 7.02 6.62
C MET A 267 -3.34 5.56 6.14
N GLY A 268 -4.45 4.85 5.89
CA GLY A 268 -4.40 3.46 5.46
C GLY A 268 -3.58 3.25 4.18
N GLU A 269 -3.71 4.13 3.19
CA GLU A 269 -2.96 3.99 1.93
C GLU A 269 -1.50 4.44 2.06
N GLY A 270 -1.24 5.54 2.77
CA GLY A 270 0.14 5.98 3.07
C GLY A 270 0.85 4.98 3.97
N ALA A 271 0.17 4.49 5.02
CA ALA A 271 0.67 3.42 5.87
C ALA A 271 0.86 2.12 5.08
N GLN A 272 -0.03 1.79 4.13
CA GLN A 272 0.12 0.61 3.28
C GLN A 272 1.31 0.75 2.33
N ALA A 273 1.51 1.90 1.69
CA ALA A 273 2.67 2.13 0.83
C ALA A 273 3.99 2.04 1.62
N MET A 274 4.00 2.58 2.85
CA MET A 274 5.15 2.45 3.76
C MET A 274 5.34 1.00 4.22
N ALA A 275 4.25 0.25 4.47
CA ALA A 275 4.29 -1.16 4.76
C ALA A 275 4.90 -1.97 3.62
N ASP A 276 4.43 -1.75 2.39
CA ASP A 276 4.94 -2.43 1.21
C ASP A 276 6.43 -2.14 0.97
N ILE A 277 6.87 -0.90 1.19
CA ILE A 277 8.29 -0.51 1.10
C ILE A 277 9.10 -1.23 2.18
N ALA A 278 8.62 -1.26 3.43
CA ALA A 278 9.30 -1.95 4.53
C ALA A 278 9.36 -3.47 4.30
N GLU A 279 8.29 -4.10 3.81
CA GLU A 279 8.27 -5.52 3.45
C GLU A 279 9.29 -5.82 2.34
N LEU A 280 9.37 -4.98 1.30
CA LEU A 280 10.34 -5.15 0.22
C LEU A 280 11.79 -4.94 0.66
N GLU A 281 12.06 -4.03 1.61
CA GLU A 281 13.36 -3.87 2.24
C GLU A 281 13.76 -5.13 3.03
N GLN A 282 12.83 -5.66 3.83
CA GLN A 282 13.04 -6.88 4.60
C GLN A 282 13.30 -8.09 3.69
N LEU A 283 12.52 -8.25 2.63
CA LEU A 283 12.73 -9.32 1.63
C LEU A 283 14.08 -9.19 0.93
N ALA A 284 14.48 -7.99 0.54
CA ALA A 284 15.78 -7.76 -0.09
C ALA A 284 16.93 -8.11 0.86
N GLU A 285 16.80 -7.82 2.16
CA GLU A 285 17.77 -8.18 3.18
C GLU A 285 17.85 -9.71 3.38
N GLN A 286 16.70 -10.38 3.57
CA GLN A 286 16.61 -11.83 3.71
C GLN A 286 17.20 -12.57 2.49
N LEU A 287 16.83 -12.14 1.29
CA LEU A 287 17.30 -12.73 0.03
C LEU A 287 18.78 -12.46 -0.23
N SER A 288 19.32 -11.31 0.21
CA SER A 288 20.75 -10.99 0.08
C SER A 288 21.61 -11.80 1.03
N GLN A 289 21.02 -12.40 2.07
CA GLN A 289 21.70 -13.19 3.09
C GLN A 289 22.91 -12.46 3.71
N SER A 290 22.73 -11.15 3.94
CA SER A 290 23.80 -10.25 4.35
C SER A 290 24.16 -10.35 5.83
N TYR A 291 23.37 -11.06 6.65
CA TYR A 291 23.62 -11.23 8.08
C TYR A 291 24.14 -12.65 8.40
N SER A 292 24.93 -12.73 9.47
CA SER A 292 25.53 -14.00 9.92
C SER A 292 24.43 -15.01 10.30
N GLY A 293 24.45 -16.17 9.67
CA GLY A 293 23.48 -17.23 9.90
C GLY A 293 22.25 -17.21 9.00
N ALA A 294 22.10 -16.24 8.08
CA ALA A 294 20.98 -16.18 7.14
C ALA A 294 20.86 -17.45 6.27
N THR A 295 19.62 -17.94 6.09
CA THR A 295 19.30 -19.08 5.22
C THR A 295 18.18 -18.70 4.27
N MET A 296 18.02 -19.45 3.18
CA MET A 296 16.82 -19.31 2.34
C MET A 296 15.55 -19.75 3.09
N ASP A 297 15.67 -20.49 4.20
CA ASP A 297 14.56 -20.83 5.09
C ASP A 297 14.05 -19.63 5.90
N ASP A 298 14.86 -18.57 6.06
CA ASP A 298 14.50 -17.34 6.77
C ASP A 298 13.68 -16.39 5.89
N VAL A 299 13.55 -16.68 4.59
CA VAL A 299 12.76 -15.86 3.65
C VAL A 299 11.28 -16.05 3.91
N ASP A 300 10.56 -14.96 4.16
CA ASP A 300 9.11 -14.96 4.33
C ASP A 300 8.43 -15.18 2.96
N LEU A 301 8.02 -16.44 2.72
CA LEU A 301 7.41 -16.84 1.45
C LEU A 301 6.03 -16.22 1.22
N ASP A 302 5.28 -15.96 2.29
CA ASP A 302 3.96 -15.33 2.18
C ASP A 302 4.10 -13.85 1.82
N MET A 303 5.06 -13.16 2.43
CA MET A 303 5.43 -11.79 2.07
C MET A 303 5.95 -11.73 0.63
N LEU A 304 6.79 -12.68 0.23
CA LEU A 304 7.34 -12.75 -1.13
C LEU A 304 6.24 -12.96 -2.17
N ALA A 305 5.27 -13.84 -1.89
CA ALA A 305 4.10 -14.06 -2.75
C ALA A 305 3.26 -12.79 -2.90
N ARG A 306 2.99 -12.08 -1.81
CA ARG A 306 2.23 -10.82 -1.84
C ARG A 306 2.92 -9.74 -2.66
N GLN A 307 4.23 -9.57 -2.49
CA GLN A 307 4.97 -8.44 -3.08
C GLN A 307 5.49 -8.71 -4.49
N LEU A 308 5.93 -9.94 -4.80
CA LEU A 308 6.53 -10.31 -6.08
C LEU A 308 5.75 -11.39 -6.85
N GLY A 309 4.71 -11.96 -6.25
CA GLY A 309 3.87 -13.00 -6.85
C GLY A 309 4.24 -14.42 -6.45
N GLU A 310 3.31 -15.34 -6.66
CA GLU A 310 3.41 -16.76 -6.30
C GLU A 310 4.62 -17.47 -6.94
N ASP A 311 4.96 -17.11 -8.18
CA ASP A 311 6.10 -17.69 -8.88
C ASP A 311 7.43 -17.42 -8.13
N ALA A 312 7.59 -16.21 -7.61
CA ALA A 312 8.76 -15.83 -6.82
C ALA A 312 8.86 -16.63 -5.51
N ALA A 313 7.72 -16.89 -4.86
CA ALA A 313 7.66 -17.71 -3.65
C ALA A 313 8.00 -19.20 -3.93
N VAL A 314 7.52 -19.74 -5.05
CA VAL A 314 7.87 -21.10 -5.51
C VAL A 314 9.37 -21.21 -5.80
N ASP A 315 9.94 -20.22 -6.47
CA ASP A 315 11.36 -20.17 -6.76
C ASP A 315 12.21 -20.11 -5.48
N ALA A 316 11.86 -19.25 -4.53
CA ALA A 316 12.54 -19.14 -3.22
C ALA A 316 12.45 -20.46 -2.42
N ARG A 317 11.29 -21.11 -2.40
CA ARG A 317 11.10 -22.42 -1.76
C ARG A 317 12.01 -23.48 -2.38
N THR A 318 12.09 -23.51 -3.72
CA THR A 318 12.97 -24.43 -4.45
C THR A 318 14.44 -24.20 -4.11
N LEU A 319 14.84 -22.93 -3.97
CA LEU A 319 16.22 -22.57 -3.53
C LEU A 319 16.48 -23.04 -2.10
N ALA A 320 15.54 -22.86 -1.18
CA ALA A 320 15.64 -23.32 0.21
C ALA A 320 15.77 -24.85 0.31
N GLU A 321 14.98 -25.58 -0.47
CA GLU A 321 15.06 -27.06 -0.53
C GLU A 321 16.43 -27.52 -1.08
N LEU A 322 16.91 -26.87 -2.13
CA LEU A 322 18.22 -27.16 -2.72
C LEU A 322 19.36 -26.87 -1.73
N GLU A 323 19.33 -25.72 -1.08
CA GLU A 323 20.27 -25.33 -0.02
C GLU A 323 20.34 -26.39 1.08
N ARG A 324 19.18 -26.75 1.61
CA ARG A 324 19.05 -27.75 2.69
C ARG A 324 19.59 -29.12 2.26
N ALA A 325 19.29 -29.54 1.04
CA ALA A 325 19.80 -30.79 0.49
C ALA A 325 21.34 -30.78 0.37
N LEU A 326 21.95 -29.70 -0.09
CA LEU A 326 23.38 -29.53 -0.25
C LEU A 326 24.11 -29.47 1.11
N MET A 327 23.52 -28.81 2.11
CA MET A 327 24.04 -28.80 3.49
C MET A 327 24.02 -30.21 4.11
N ASN A 328 22.92 -30.93 3.99
CA ASN A 328 22.76 -32.29 4.52
C ASN A 328 23.74 -33.29 3.90
N GLN A 329 24.12 -33.06 2.64
CA GLN A 329 25.11 -33.89 1.95
C GLN A 329 26.56 -33.44 2.18
N GLY A 330 26.79 -32.36 2.95
CA GLY A 330 28.11 -31.82 3.26
C GLY A 330 28.82 -31.13 2.07
N PHE A 331 28.05 -30.74 1.06
CA PHE A 331 28.57 -29.97 -0.08
C PHE A 331 28.70 -28.48 0.22
N LEU A 332 27.88 -27.98 1.13
CA LEU A 332 27.93 -26.62 1.62
C LEU A 332 28.17 -26.61 3.13
N ASP A 333 29.15 -25.81 3.58
CA ASP A 333 29.35 -25.47 4.97
C ASP A 333 29.29 -23.96 5.10
N ARG A 334 28.71 -23.46 6.16
CA ARG A 334 28.73 -22.03 6.45
C ARG A 334 30.06 -21.61 7.04
N GLY A 335 30.65 -20.57 6.51
CA GLY A 335 31.74 -19.86 7.12
C GLY A 335 31.34 -19.24 8.48
N SER A 336 32.29 -18.89 9.30
CA SER A 336 32.06 -18.19 10.58
C SER A 336 31.46 -16.79 10.40
N ASP A 337 31.47 -16.28 9.19
CA ASP A 337 30.89 -15.01 8.74
C ASP A 337 29.47 -15.14 8.21
N GLY A 338 28.89 -16.35 8.20
CA GLY A 338 27.53 -16.62 7.72
C GLY A 338 27.36 -16.65 6.20
N GLN A 339 28.42 -16.39 5.43
CA GLN A 339 28.42 -16.54 3.98
C GLN A 339 28.80 -17.95 3.54
N TRP A 340 28.36 -18.37 2.34
CA TRP A 340 28.64 -19.65 1.71
C TRP A 340 30.10 -19.79 1.33
#